data_7701ddf59731b71345e33e223dd1b43f
#
_entry.id   7701ddf59731b71345e33e223dd1b43f
#
_cell.length_a   1.000
_cell.length_b   1.000
_cell.length_c   1.000
_cell.angle_alpha   90.00
_cell.angle_beta   90.00
_cell.angle_gamma   90.00
#
_symmetry.space_group_name_H-M   'P 1'
#
loop_
_entity.id
_entity.type
_entity.pdbx_description
1 polymer ?
#
loop_
_entity_poly.entity_id
_entity_poly.type
_entity_poly.pdbx_seq_one_letter_code
_entity_poly.pdbx_strand_id
1 'polypeptide(L)'
;GSEMCIRDSYGAWWLTNNNPKTALRNLIYNLFYNLNCGIFSSPITVCASFIVLFIILGSFLEKTGIGTFFVDLANSIAGASVGGPAKVAVISSALEGMYSGSSVANTVGSGSITIPTMKKVGYKPEFAAAVEAAASTGGQIMPPIMGAAAFLMAEITGIPYASIVVAAILPAVLYFTGIFLMVHFEGKRLGLKGLPKDSIPHFFRLLAKSGYLLIPVVILVICMNYYTAGMSACFAILFALIISLIGRDKRDLLRSVGLPLIPLAVLVVLWQVIKIDTGTAVFVSMVVAVLCSFLTRSAIL
;
A
#
# COMPACT_ATOMS: atom_id res chain seq x y z
N GLY A 1 15.76 -3.61 -17.11
CA GLY A 1 15.80 -4.87 -17.84
C GLY A 1 15.59 -4.69 -19.34
N SER A 2 14.44 -4.15 -19.77
CA SER A 2 14.13 -3.94 -21.21
C SER A 2 15.07 -2.94 -21.89
N GLU A 3 15.46 -1.85 -21.23
CA GLU A 3 16.40 -0.87 -21.78
C GLU A 3 17.81 -1.46 -21.97
N MET A 4 18.29 -2.29 -21.05
CA MET A 4 19.56 -2.99 -21.21
C MET A 4 19.51 -4.00 -22.36
N CYS A 5 18.43 -4.76 -22.50
CA CYS A 5 18.26 -5.68 -23.61
C CYS A 5 18.16 -4.98 -24.96
N ILE A 6 17.50 -3.82 -25.03
CA ILE A 6 17.46 -2.97 -26.24
C ILE A 6 18.85 -2.45 -26.57
N ARG A 7 19.58 -1.93 -25.57
CA ARG A 7 20.93 -1.40 -25.75
C ARG A 7 21.93 -2.48 -26.15
N ASP A 8 21.88 -3.64 -25.52
CA ASP A 8 22.80 -4.75 -25.82
C ASP A 8 22.49 -5.38 -27.19
N SER A 9 21.21 -5.49 -27.57
CA SER A 9 20.82 -5.94 -28.89
C SER A 9 21.15 -4.93 -29.98
N TYR A 10 21.03 -3.63 -29.69
CA TYR A 10 21.39 -2.55 -30.61
C TYR A 10 22.91 -2.37 -30.71
N GLY A 11 23.62 -2.43 -29.58
CA GLY A 11 25.07 -2.33 -29.53
C GLY A 11 25.79 -3.54 -30.18
N ALA A 12 25.29 -4.74 -29.90
CA ALA A 12 25.79 -5.96 -30.52
C ALA A 12 25.54 -5.99 -32.02
N TRP A 13 24.45 -5.38 -32.49
CA TRP A 13 24.18 -5.30 -33.94
C TRP A 13 25.21 -4.46 -34.69
N TRP A 14 25.62 -3.29 -34.17
CA TRP A 14 26.64 -2.45 -34.75
C TRP A 14 28.00 -3.14 -34.82
N LEU A 15 28.27 -4.06 -33.92
CA LEU A 15 29.55 -4.76 -33.81
C LEU A 15 29.60 -6.10 -34.55
N THR A 16 28.49 -6.75 -34.81
CA THR A 16 28.48 -8.16 -35.23
C THR A 16 27.76 -8.45 -36.55
N ASN A 17 26.92 -7.56 -37.11
CA ASN A 17 26.13 -7.93 -38.26
C ASN A 17 25.80 -6.76 -39.20
N ASN A 18 26.38 -6.77 -40.39
CA ASN A 18 26.17 -5.76 -41.46
C ASN A 18 24.78 -5.89 -42.16
N ASN A 19 23.87 -6.75 -41.68
CA ASN A 19 22.58 -6.96 -42.34
C ASN A 19 21.41 -6.38 -41.54
N PRO A 20 20.83 -5.22 -41.97
CA PRO A 20 19.79 -4.51 -41.22
C PRO A 20 18.50 -5.31 -41.05
N LYS A 21 18.17 -6.20 -41.99
CA LYS A 21 16.96 -7.05 -41.90
C LYS A 21 17.05 -8.10 -40.80
N THR A 22 18.20 -8.71 -40.62
CA THR A 22 18.46 -9.70 -39.55
C THR A 22 18.45 -9.04 -38.19
N ALA A 23 19.02 -7.85 -38.09
CA ALA A 23 19.04 -7.08 -36.84
C ALA A 23 17.64 -6.64 -36.41
N LEU A 24 16.85 -6.12 -37.34
CA LEU A 24 15.46 -5.74 -37.07
C LEU A 24 14.62 -6.96 -36.63
N ARG A 25 14.79 -8.08 -37.29
CA ARG A 25 14.10 -9.34 -36.90
C ARG A 25 14.52 -9.79 -35.51
N ASN A 26 15.80 -9.75 -35.18
CA ASN A 26 16.30 -10.13 -33.85
C ASN A 26 15.83 -9.15 -32.77
N LEU A 27 15.77 -7.85 -33.08
CA LEU A 27 15.22 -6.84 -32.19
C LEU A 27 13.74 -7.09 -31.88
N ILE A 28 12.92 -7.33 -32.92
CA ILE A 28 11.49 -7.64 -32.76
C ILE A 28 11.33 -8.93 -31.97
N TYR A 29 12.10 -9.98 -32.29
CA TYR A 29 12.06 -11.25 -31.59
C TYR A 29 12.39 -11.07 -30.09
N ASN A 30 13.48 -10.38 -29.75
CA ASN A 30 13.89 -10.15 -28.37
C ASN A 30 12.92 -9.24 -27.62
N LEU A 31 12.28 -8.27 -28.26
CA LEU A 31 11.33 -7.38 -27.62
C LEU A 31 9.99 -8.06 -27.32
N PHE A 32 9.44 -8.83 -28.28
CA PHE A 32 8.06 -9.32 -28.21
C PHE A 32 7.94 -10.81 -27.93
N TYR A 33 8.91 -11.63 -28.36
CA TYR A 33 8.81 -13.09 -28.27
C TYR A 33 9.73 -13.69 -27.19
N ASN A 34 10.75 -12.95 -26.75
CA ASN A 34 11.67 -13.45 -25.73
C ASN A 34 11.12 -13.15 -24.33
N LEU A 35 10.56 -14.16 -23.67
CA LEU A 35 9.98 -14.05 -22.34
C LEU A 35 11.01 -13.73 -21.23
N ASN A 36 12.29 -13.94 -21.50
CA ASN A 36 13.34 -13.67 -20.52
C ASN A 36 13.84 -12.22 -20.53
N CYS A 37 13.79 -11.56 -21.69
CA CYS A 37 14.39 -10.22 -21.90
C CYS A 37 13.45 -9.21 -22.56
N GLY A 38 12.29 -9.63 -23.06
CA GLY A 38 11.38 -8.76 -23.81
C GLY A 38 10.46 -7.90 -22.95
N ILE A 39 9.59 -7.17 -23.62
CA ILE A 39 8.54 -6.35 -22.97
C ILE A 39 7.64 -7.23 -22.09
N PHE A 40 7.32 -8.46 -22.54
CA PHE A 40 6.49 -9.40 -21.80
C PHE A 40 7.27 -10.32 -20.84
N SER A 41 8.45 -9.88 -20.40
CA SER A 41 9.27 -10.60 -19.42
C SER A 41 8.70 -10.50 -18.00
N SER A 42 9.33 -11.19 -17.05
CA SER A 42 8.92 -11.27 -15.63
C SER A 42 8.46 -9.94 -15.01
N PRO A 43 9.09 -8.77 -15.23
CA PRO A 43 8.62 -7.51 -14.64
C PRO A 43 7.18 -7.14 -15.03
N ILE A 44 6.81 -7.29 -16.30
CA ILE A 44 5.44 -7.00 -16.76
C ILE A 44 4.45 -8.04 -16.23
N THR A 45 4.84 -9.31 -16.19
CA THR A 45 4.02 -10.37 -15.62
C THR A 45 3.72 -10.11 -14.14
N VAL A 46 4.73 -9.71 -13.36
CA VAL A 46 4.58 -9.35 -11.94
C VAL A 46 3.70 -8.10 -11.79
N CYS A 47 3.90 -7.08 -12.64
CA CYS A 47 3.05 -5.90 -12.63
C CYS A 47 1.57 -6.26 -12.87
N ALA A 48 1.30 -7.06 -13.89
CA ALA A 48 -0.07 -7.44 -14.26
C ALA A 48 -0.73 -8.37 -13.24
N SER A 49 0.03 -9.27 -12.60
CA SER A 49 -0.51 -10.29 -11.69
C SER A 49 -0.67 -9.80 -10.25
N PHE A 50 0.28 -9.04 -9.73
CA PHE A 50 0.33 -8.68 -8.32
C PHE A 50 0.24 -7.17 -8.08
N ILE A 51 1.08 -6.37 -8.73
CA ILE A 51 1.22 -4.94 -8.41
C ILE A 51 -0.09 -4.20 -8.66
N VAL A 52 -0.79 -4.49 -9.76
CA VAL A 52 -2.09 -3.88 -10.07
C VAL A 52 -3.12 -4.14 -8.96
N LEU A 53 -3.19 -5.37 -8.44
CA LEU A 53 -4.11 -5.72 -7.34
C LEU A 53 -3.78 -4.94 -6.06
N PHE A 54 -2.50 -4.79 -5.72
CA PHE A 54 -2.10 -4.02 -4.54
C PHE A 54 -2.30 -2.52 -4.71
N ILE A 55 -2.13 -1.96 -5.92
CA ILE A 55 -2.49 -0.56 -6.21
C ILE A 55 -3.99 -0.33 -6.04
N ILE A 56 -4.81 -1.25 -6.53
CA ILE A 56 -6.27 -1.20 -6.36
C ILE A 56 -6.62 -1.27 -4.88
N LEU A 57 -6.04 -2.21 -4.12
CA LEU A 57 -6.23 -2.32 -2.68
C LEU A 57 -5.86 -1.01 -1.96
N GLY A 58 -4.68 -0.45 -2.25
CA GLY A 58 -4.22 0.81 -1.70
C GLY A 58 -5.18 1.97 -1.96
N SER A 59 -5.67 2.08 -3.20
CA SER A 59 -6.65 3.11 -3.59
C SER A 59 -7.99 2.96 -2.86
N PHE A 60 -8.47 1.74 -2.64
CA PHE A 60 -9.67 1.51 -1.84
C PHE A 60 -9.45 1.87 -0.36
N LEU A 61 -8.32 1.44 0.23
CA LEU A 61 -7.99 1.76 1.61
C LEU A 61 -7.86 3.27 1.82
N GLU A 62 -7.22 3.99 0.92
CA GLU A 62 -7.12 5.46 0.98
C GLU A 62 -8.50 6.11 1.02
N LYS A 63 -9.44 5.65 0.20
CA LYS A 63 -10.83 6.16 0.17
C LYS A 63 -11.64 5.84 1.43
N THR A 64 -11.26 4.85 2.23
CA THR A 64 -11.90 4.54 3.53
C THR A 64 -11.50 5.52 4.63
N GLY A 65 -10.48 6.36 4.42
CA GLY A 65 -9.97 7.30 5.41
C GLY A 65 -8.94 6.69 6.37
N ILE A 66 -8.33 5.56 6.00
CA ILE A 66 -7.29 4.92 6.82
C ILE A 66 -6.06 5.82 7.02
N GLY A 67 -5.74 6.68 6.03
CA GLY A 67 -4.62 7.63 6.14
C GLY A 67 -4.81 8.61 7.29
N THR A 68 -5.98 9.25 7.40
CA THR A 68 -6.29 10.15 8.54
C THR A 68 -6.26 9.41 9.88
N PHE A 69 -6.77 8.17 9.92
CA PHE A 69 -6.69 7.32 11.10
C PHE A 69 -5.23 7.05 11.50
N PHE A 70 -4.33 6.79 10.56
CA PHE A 70 -2.91 6.57 10.86
C PHE A 70 -2.19 7.83 11.34
N VAL A 71 -2.51 9.00 10.79
CA VAL A 71 -2.00 10.28 11.31
C VAL A 71 -2.48 10.52 12.75
N ASP A 72 -3.76 10.27 13.04
CA ASP A 72 -4.31 10.39 14.38
C ASP A 72 -3.70 9.38 15.35
N LEU A 73 -3.47 8.15 14.90
CA LEU A 73 -2.80 7.11 15.68
C LEU A 73 -1.35 7.49 15.99
N ALA A 74 -0.60 8.01 15.02
CA ALA A 74 0.74 8.52 15.18
C ALA A 74 0.78 9.72 16.13
N ASN A 75 -0.21 10.62 16.04
CA ASN A 75 -0.38 11.74 16.98
C ASN A 75 -0.59 11.26 18.41
N SER A 76 -1.40 10.23 18.62
CA SER A 76 -1.66 9.67 19.95
C SER A 76 -0.41 9.08 20.60
N ILE A 77 0.55 8.57 19.79
CA ILE A 77 1.79 7.94 20.27
C ILE A 77 2.91 8.97 20.50
N ALA A 78 3.13 9.86 19.54
CA ALA A 78 4.32 10.70 19.50
C ALA A 78 4.05 12.21 19.53
N GLY A 79 2.80 12.66 19.36
CA GLY A 79 2.43 14.06 19.20
C GLY A 79 2.86 14.96 20.35
N ALA A 80 2.78 14.48 21.61
CA ALA A 80 3.18 15.24 22.81
C ALA A 80 4.70 15.33 23.04
N SER A 81 5.48 14.52 22.34
CA SER A 81 6.93 14.43 22.56
C SER A 81 7.68 15.61 21.93
N VAL A 82 8.92 15.85 22.37
CA VAL A 82 9.81 16.86 21.75
C VAL A 82 9.93 16.60 20.25
N GLY A 83 9.64 17.62 19.44
CA GLY A 83 9.61 17.48 17.99
C GLY A 83 8.45 16.63 17.48
N GLY A 84 7.36 16.53 18.25
CA GLY A 84 6.20 15.66 18.01
C GLY A 84 5.72 15.58 16.57
N PRO A 85 5.38 16.70 15.90
CA PRO A 85 4.87 16.68 14.53
C PRO A 85 5.76 15.96 13.50
N ALA A 86 7.08 16.11 13.62
CA ALA A 86 7.98 15.42 12.70
C ALA A 86 8.10 13.92 13.01
N LYS A 87 8.00 13.51 14.29
CA LYS A 87 7.90 12.10 14.68
C LYS A 87 6.58 11.48 14.22
N VAL A 88 5.49 12.24 14.28
CA VAL A 88 4.20 11.84 13.75
C VAL A 88 4.28 11.58 12.26
N ALA A 89 4.96 12.45 11.49
CA ALA A 89 5.20 12.22 10.06
C ALA A 89 5.93 10.90 9.81
N VAL A 90 6.98 10.60 10.57
CA VAL A 90 7.74 9.34 10.43
C VAL A 90 6.87 8.11 10.73
N ILE A 91 6.09 8.14 11.81
CA ILE A 91 5.24 7.01 12.22
C ILE A 91 4.05 6.86 11.26
N SER A 92 3.38 7.95 10.87
CA SER A 92 2.25 7.87 9.93
C SER A 92 2.70 7.37 8.57
N SER A 93 3.84 7.85 8.04
CA SER A 93 4.40 7.36 6.79
C SER A 93 4.81 5.89 6.85
N ALA A 94 5.31 5.40 8.01
CA ALA A 94 5.57 3.97 8.21
C ALA A 94 4.28 3.15 8.14
N LEU A 95 3.21 3.60 8.80
CA LEU A 95 1.91 2.93 8.80
C LEU A 95 1.23 2.99 7.42
N GLU A 96 1.30 4.14 6.73
CA GLU A 96 0.78 4.29 5.38
C GLU A 96 1.55 3.42 4.38
N GLY A 97 2.86 3.30 4.54
CA GLY A 97 3.71 2.41 3.75
C GLY A 97 3.26 0.95 3.78
N MET A 98 2.66 0.51 4.91
CA MET A 98 2.15 -0.87 5.05
C MET A 98 1.09 -1.24 4.02
N TYR A 99 0.32 -0.28 3.50
CA TYR A 99 -0.74 -0.56 2.52
C TYR A 99 -0.52 0.10 1.16
N SER A 100 0.21 1.21 1.08
CA SER A 100 0.39 1.94 -0.18
C SER A 100 1.51 1.35 -1.05
N GLY A 101 2.60 0.90 -0.43
CA GLY A 101 3.81 0.44 -1.12
C GLY A 101 4.46 1.48 -2.06
N SER A 102 3.93 2.69 -2.10
CA SER A 102 4.33 3.78 -2.99
C SER A 102 4.81 5.01 -2.22
N SER A 103 6.07 5.38 -2.40
CA SER A 103 6.62 6.59 -1.77
C SER A 103 5.91 7.87 -2.22
N VAL A 104 5.49 7.94 -3.48
CA VAL A 104 4.81 9.11 -4.02
C VAL A 104 3.41 9.24 -3.42
N ALA A 105 2.62 8.17 -3.41
CA ALA A 105 1.28 8.15 -2.81
C ALA A 105 1.35 8.51 -1.32
N ASN A 106 2.33 7.93 -0.60
CA ASN A 106 2.55 8.18 0.82
C ASN A 106 2.92 9.66 1.07
N THR A 107 3.85 10.24 0.30
CA THR A 107 4.22 11.68 0.41
C THR A 107 3.03 12.60 0.16
N VAL A 108 2.15 12.28 -0.79
CA VAL A 108 0.96 13.09 -1.08
C VAL A 108 -0.10 12.92 0.01
N GLY A 109 -0.31 11.69 0.48
CA GLY A 109 -1.30 11.37 1.52
C GLY A 109 -0.96 12.03 2.85
N SER A 110 0.05 11.53 3.55
CA SER A 110 0.46 12.04 4.87
C SER A 110 1.06 13.44 4.78
N GLY A 111 1.88 13.73 3.77
CA GLY A 111 2.59 15.01 3.65
C GLY A 111 1.69 16.21 3.51
N SER A 112 0.49 16.06 2.95
CA SER A 112 -0.52 17.13 2.90
C SER A 112 -0.93 17.64 4.29
N ILE A 113 -0.85 16.80 5.31
CA ILE A 113 -1.20 17.09 6.71
C ILE A 113 0.04 17.35 7.56
N THR A 114 1.06 16.52 7.41
CA THR A 114 2.24 16.52 8.29
C THR A 114 3.18 17.69 8.01
N ILE A 115 3.44 18.04 6.73
CA ILE A 115 4.31 19.15 6.35
C ILE A 115 3.78 20.50 6.90
N PRO A 116 2.52 20.89 6.69
CA PRO A 116 1.96 22.10 7.29
C PRO A 116 2.04 22.09 8.83
N THR A 117 1.83 20.92 9.45
CA THR A 117 1.89 20.80 10.92
C THR A 117 3.32 20.98 11.45
N MET A 118 4.33 20.40 10.79
CA MET A 118 5.74 20.61 11.11
C MET A 118 6.15 22.08 10.99
N LYS A 119 5.72 22.76 9.93
CA LYS A 119 5.98 24.19 9.71
C LYS A 119 5.36 25.08 10.81
N LYS A 120 4.13 24.78 11.24
CA LYS A 120 3.45 25.52 12.32
C LYS A 120 4.18 25.42 13.65
N VAL A 121 4.87 24.33 13.93
CA VAL A 121 5.62 24.14 15.20
C VAL A 121 7.02 24.75 15.12
N GLY A 122 7.50 25.17 13.95
CA GLY A 122 8.76 25.89 13.78
C GLY A 122 9.87 25.15 13.07
N TYR A 123 9.58 24.02 12.42
CA TYR A 123 10.52 23.39 11.51
C TYR A 123 10.67 24.20 10.22
N LYS A 124 11.88 24.26 9.67
CA LYS A 124 12.13 24.86 8.37
C LYS A 124 11.39 24.07 7.29
N PRO A 125 10.81 24.76 6.26
CA PRO A 125 10.07 24.10 5.20
C PRO A 125 10.85 23.01 4.49
N GLU A 126 12.15 23.24 4.24
CA GLU A 126 13.05 22.31 3.54
C GLU A 126 13.26 21.04 4.38
N PHE A 127 13.44 21.19 5.69
CA PHE A 127 13.59 20.06 6.61
C PHE A 127 12.28 19.26 6.72
N ALA A 128 11.12 19.92 6.81
CA ALA A 128 9.83 19.27 6.87
C ALA A 128 9.56 18.44 5.61
N ALA A 129 9.87 19.00 4.43
CA ALA A 129 9.76 18.30 3.16
C ALA A 129 10.73 17.11 3.05
N ALA A 130 11.98 17.29 3.52
CA ALA A 130 12.98 16.23 3.51
C ALA A 130 12.61 15.05 4.44
N VAL A 131 12.09 15.34 5.64
CA VAL A 131 11.62 14.30 6.57
C VAL A 131 10.49 13.50 5.95
N GLU A 132 9.50 14.18 5.36
CA GLU A 132 8.37 13.51 4.71
C GLU A 132 8.82 12.66 3.53
N ALA A 133 9.67 13.18 2.65
CA ALA A 133 10.18 12.44 1.51
C ALA A 133 11.00 11.21 1.94
N ALA A 134 11.85 11.35 2.96
CA ALA A 134 12.63 10.24 3.50
C ALA A 134 11.72 9.19 4.16
N ALA A 135 10.79 9.60 5.02
CA ALA A 135 9.87 8.69 5.69
C ALA A 135 8.98 7.94 4.69
N SER A 136 8.43 8.64 3.71
CA SER A 136 7.59 8.05 2.65
C SER A 136 8.37 7.07 1.77
N THR A 137 9.65 7.32 1.51
CA THR A 137 10.51 6.38 0.78
C THR A 137 10.68 5.07 1.55
N GLY A 138 10.79 5.12 2.87
CA GLY A 138 10.79 3.95 3.75
C GLY A 138 9.54 3.09 3.65
N GLY A 139 8.41 3.65 3.23
CA GLY A 139 7.18 2.91 3.01
C GLY A 139 7.33 1.78 1.97
N GLN A 140 8.26 1.90 1.02
CA GLN A 140 8.51 0.86 0.02
C GLN A 140 9.13 -0.42 0.60
N ILE A 141 9.80 -0.33 1.75
CA ILE A 141 10.38 -1.48 2.45
C ILE A 141 9.53 -1.92 3.64
N MET A 142 8.44 -1.20 3.95
CA MET A 142 7.58 -1.49 5.10
C MET A 142 6.62 -2.64 4.80
N PRO A 143 6.69 -3.76 5.55
CA PRO A 143 5.74 -4.86 5.40
C PRO A 143 4.30 -4.41 5.78
N PRO A 144 3.25 -5.09 5.25
CA PRO A 144 3.27 -6.30 4.44
C PRO A 144 3.30 -6.09 2.93
N ILE A 145 2.87 -4.92 2.38
CA ILE A 145 2.70 -4.77 0.93
C ILE A 145 4.05 -4.44 0.27
N MET A 146 4.84 -3.55 0.86
CA MET A 146 6.11 -3.10 0.30
C MET A 146 5.99 -2.51 -1.13
N GLY A 147 7.09 -2.14 -1.75
CA GLY A 147 7.13 -1.67 -3.12
C GLY A 147 7.22 -2.80 -4.14
N ALA A 148 7.07 -2.46 -5.42
CA ALA A 148 7.14 -3.39 -6.55
C ALA A 148 8.41 -4.26 -6.57
N ALA A 149 9.52 -3.73 -6.07
CA ALA A 149 10.80 -4.44 -6.00
C ALA A 149 10.74 -5.73 -5.18
N ALA A 150 9.92 -5.79 -4.14
CA ALA A 150 9.78 -6.99 -3.31
C ALA A 150 9.10 -8.14 -4.05
N PHE A 151 8.13 -7.85 -4.92
CA PHE A 151 7.48 -8.85 -5.78
C PHE A 151 8.44 -9.37 -6.86
N LEU A 152 9.22 -8.46 -7.47
CA LEU A 152 10.27 -8.85 -8.42
C LEU A 152 11.35 -9.71 -7.73
N MET A 153 11.71 -9.37 -6.50
CA MET A 153 12.66 -10.17 -5.71
C MET A 153 12.11 -11.59 -5.50
N ALA A 154 10.84 -11.75 -5.14
CA ALA A 154 10.22 -13.07 -4.97
C ALA A 154 10.26 -13.88 -6.27
N GLU A 155 9.93 -13.26 -7.40
CA GLU A 155 9.92 -13.91 -8.71
C GLU A 155 11.32 -14.33 -9.16
N ILE A 156 12.32 -13.44 -9.04
CA ILE A 156 13.69 -13.71 -9.49
C ILE A 156 14.39 -14.73 -8.61
N THR A 157 14.16 -14.68 -7.28
CA THR A 157 14.85 -15.58 -6.33
C THR A 157 14.12 -16.91 -6.12
N GLY A 158 12.83 -16.98 -6.49
CA GLY A 158 11.97 -18.13 -6.17
C GLY A 158 11.64 -18.26 -4.67
N ILE A 159 11.99 -17.27 -3.85
CA ILE A 159 11.68 -17.27 -2.41
C ILE A 159 10.21 -16.86 -2.23
N PRO A 160 9.41 -17.56 -1.40
CA PRO A 160 8.04 -17.18 -1.12
C PRO A 160 7.95 -15.75 -0.59
N TYR A 161 7.01 -14.96 -1.11
CA TYR A 161 6.84 -13.55 -0.74
C TYR A 161 6.67 -13.35 0.78
N ALA A 162 5.98 -14.26 1.47
CA ALA A 162 5.82 -14.22 2.93
C ALA A 162 7.18 -14.24 3.68
N SER A 163 8.15 -15.00 3.19
CA SER A 163 9.50 -15.03 3.77
C SER A 163 10.25 -13.71 3.57
N ILE A 164 10.06 -13.07 2.42
CA ILE A 164 10.64 -11.75 2.12
C ILE A 164 10.02 -10.70 3.04
N VAL A 165 8.70 -10.75 3.26
CA VAL A 165 7.98 -9.87 4.20
C VAL A 165 8.59 -9.93 5.60
N VAL A 166 8.82 -11.14 6.12
CA VAL A 166 9.44 -11.32 7.45
C VAL A 166 10.88 -10.80 7.49
N ALA A 167 11.66 -11.08 6.45
CA ALA A 167 13.05 -10.60 6.36
C ALA A 167 13.13 -9.06 6.25
N ALA A 168 12.14 -8.42 5.63
CA ALA A 168 12.07 -6.96 5.47
C ALA A 168 11.77 -6.20 6.77
N ILE A 169 11.26 -6.86 7.81
CA ILE A 169 10.95 -6.21 9.09
C ILE A 169 12.19 -5.55 9.70
N LEU A 170 13.32 -6.25 9.72
CA LEU A 170 14.54 -5.72 10.33
C LEU A 170 15.07 -4.47 9.61
N PRO A 171 15.30 -4.46 8.28
CA PRO A 171 15.72 -3.26 7.57
C PRO A 171 14.70 -2.12 7.68
N ALA A 172 13.39 -2.40 7.67
CA ALA A 172 12.37 -1.37 7.85
C ALA A 172 12.47 -0.71 9.23
N VAL A 173 12.56 -1.49 10.30
CA VAL A 173 12.70 -0.98 11.67
C VAL A 173 13.97 -0.13 11.81
N LEU A 174 15.10 -0.59 11.28
CA LEU A 174 16.36 0.17 11.32
C LEU A 174 16.26 1.49 10.55
N TYR A 175 15.63 1.48 9.39
CA TYR A 175 15.43 2.67 8.56
C TYR A 175 14.59 3.73 9.28
N PHE A 176 13.42 3.34 9.75
CA PHE A 176 12.52 4.27 10.45
C PHE A 176 13.09 4.74 11.80
N THR A 177 13.85 3.89 12.50
CA THR A 177 14.55 4.28 13.73
C THR A 177 15.61 5.34 13.45
N GLY A 178 16.36 5.22 12.36
CA GLY A 178 17.34 6.21 11.94
C GLY A 178 16.72 7.60 11.71
N ILE A 179 15.63 7.65 10.93
CA ILE A 179 14.90 8.90 10.66
C ILE A 179 14.30 9.46 11.97
N PHE A 180 13.71 8.60 12.79
CA PHE A 180 13.09 8.99 14.07
C PHE A 180 14.10 9.62 15.02
N LEU A 181 15.32 9.07 15.13
CA LEU A 181 16.40 9.63 15.94
C LEU A 181 16.88 10.96 15.39
N MET A 182 17.07 11.06 14.05
CA MET A 182 17.45 12.32 13.41
C MET A 182 16.45 13.43 13.72
N VAL A 183 15.17 13.16 13.55
CA VAL A 183 14.08 14.10 13.86
C VAL A 183 14.04 14.45 15.33
N HIS A 184 14.29 13.49 16.23
CA HIS A 184 14.35 13.74 17.67
C HIS A 184 15.46 14.69 18.04
N PHE A 185 16.67 14.49 17.52
CA PHE A 185 17.81 15.36 17.82
C PHE A 185 17.63 16.76 17.23
N GLU A 186 17.08 16.88 16.02
CA GLU A 186 16.77 18.17 15.43
C GLU A 186 15.70 18.91 16.21
N GLY A 187 14.64 18.23 16.64
CA GLY A 187 13.62 18.81 17.53
C GLY A 187 14.19 19.32 18.86
N LYS A 188 15.16 18.59 19.44
CA LYS A 188 15.90 19.05 20.64
C LYS A 188 16.78 20.26 20.33
N ARG A 189 17.51 20.24 19.21
CA ARG A 189 18.39 21.32 18.78
C ARG A 189 17.64 22.65 18.62
N LEU A 190 16.44 22.58 18.08
CA LEU A 190 15.57 23.74 17.84
C LEU A 190 14.72 24.11 19.08
N GLY A 191 14.77 23.34 20.16
CA GLY A 191 13.97 23.58 21.38
C GLY A 191 12.46 23.45 21.16
N LEU A 192 12.04 22.65 20.14
CA LEU A 192 10.64 22.54 19.76
C LEU A 192 9.84 21.72 20.79
N LYS A 193 8.68 22.25 21.16
CA LYS A 193 7.73 21.55 22.04
C LYS A 193 6.81 20.65 21.20
N GLY A 194 6.28 19.61 21.84
CA GLY A 194 5.22 18.77 21.25
C GLY A 194 3.89 19.51 21.14
N LEU A 195 2.92 18.85 20.52
CA LEU A 195 1.54 19.36 20.46
C LEU A 195 0.91 19.43 21.87
N PRO A 196 -0.01 20.39 22.10
CA PRO A 196 -0.78 20.45 23.34
C PRO A 196 -1.55 19.15 23.59
N LYS A 197 -1.55 18.67 24.83
CA LYS A 197 -2.22 17.40 25.19
C LYS A 197 -3.71 17.39 24.85
N ASP A 198 -4.36 18.53 24.87
CA ASP A 198 -5.79 18.67 24.57
C ASP A 198 -6.13 18.44 23.09
N SER A 199 -5.14 18.58 22.19
CA SER A 199 -5.31 18.35 20.76
C SER A 199 -4.99 16.90 20.33
N ILE A 200 -4.55 16.07 21.28
CA ILE A 200 -4.10 14.69 20.98
C ILE A 200 -5.25 13.70 21.24
N PRO A 201 -5.63 12.89 20.24
CA PRO A 201 -6.67 11.89 20.43
C PRO A 201 -6.20 10.79 21.40
N HIS A 202 -7.11 10.30 22.24
CA HIS A 202 -6.83 9.18 23.14
C HIS A 202 -6.69 7.88 22.34
N PHE A 203 -5.55 7.21 22.47
CA PHE A 203 -5.19 5.99 21.73
C PHE A 203 -6.28 4.90 21.76
N PHE A 204 -6.72 4.49 22.96
CA PHE A 204 -7.73 3.42 23.09
C PHE A 204 -9.11 3.81 22.53
N ARG A 205 -9.51 5.08 22.70
CA ARG A 205 -10.77 5.58 22.15
C ARG A 205 -10.73 5.64 20.63
N LEU A 206 -9.59 6.04 20.05
CA LEU A 206 -9.37 6.07 18.60
C LEU A 206 -9.40 4.65 18.02
N LEU A 207 -8.70 3.72 18.66
CA LEU A 207 -8.65 2.31 18.24
C LEU A 207 -10.05 1.66 18.32
N ALA A 208 -10.80 1.90 19.40
CA ALA A 208 -12.16 1.38 19.53
C ALA A 208 -13.13 1.96 18.49
N LYS A 209 -12.95 3.24 18.10
CA LYS A 209 -13.84 3.92 17.16
C LYS A 209 -13.51 3.60 15.70
N SER A 210 -12.24 3.52 15.33
CA SER A 210 -11.78 3.47 13.94
C SER A 210 -10.84 2.29 13.64
N GLY A 211 -10.56 1.43 14.63
CA GLY A 211 -9.67 0.27 14.47
C GLY A 211 -10.18 -0.77 13.48
N TYR A 212 -11.47 -0.78 13.16
CA TYR A 212 -12.05 -1.64 12.12
C TYR A 212 -11.42 -1.39 10.73
N LEU A 213 -10.85 -0.20 10.49
CA LEU A 213 -10.13 0.13 9.25
C LEU A 213 -8.85 -0.71 9.06
N LEU A 214 -8.31 -1.30 10.12
CA LEU A 214 -7.16 -2.19 10.04
C LEU A 214 -7.51 -3.60 9.56
N ILE A 215 -8.79 -3.99 9.61
CA ILE A 215 -9.22 -5.36 9.29
C ILE A 215 -8.73 -5.84 7.92
N PRO A 216 -8.81 -5.07 6.80
CA PRO A 216 -8.32 -5.53 5.51
C PRO A 216 -6.83 -5.82 5.51
N VAL A 217 -6.03 -5.01 6.23
CA VAL A 217 -4.57 -5.20 6.33
C VAL A 217 -4.27 -6.46 7.15
N VAL A 218 -4.99 -6.68 8.25
CA VAL A 218 -4.84 -7.90 9.07
C VAL A 218 -5.22 -9.15 8.27
N ILE A 219 -6.33 -9.10 7.53
CA ILE A 219 -6.76 -10.20 6.67
C ILE A 219 -5.73 -10.49 5.59
N LEU A 220 -5.17 -9.43 4.96
CA LEU A 220 -4.09 -9.60 4.00
C LEU A 220 -2.94 -10.42 4.59
N VAL A 221 -2.43 -10.02 5.77
CA VAL A 221 -1.31 -10.69 6.43
C VAL A 221 -1.64 -12.15 6.76
N ILE A 222 -2.85 -12.42 7.26
CA ILE A 222 -3.29 -13.79 7.59
C ILE A 222 -3.38 -14.62 6.30
N CYS A 223 -4.04 -14.10 5.26
CA CYS A 223 -4.24 -14.82 4.01
C CYS A 223 -2.92 -15.13 3.28
N MET A 224 -1.91 -14.26 3.39
CA MET A 224 -0.59 -14.50 2.78
C MET A 224 0.15 -15.74 3.31
N ASN A 225 -0.25 -16.26 4.48
CA ASN A 225 0.31 -17.52 5.00
C ASN A 225 -0.34 -18.77 4.39
N TYR A 226 -1.55 -18.64 3.83
CA TYR A 226 -2.34 -19.77 3.32
C TYR A 226 -2.56 -19.73 1.81
N TYR A 227 -2.50 -18.55 1.21
CA TYR A 227 -2.81 -18.30 -0.20
C TYR A 227 -1.69 -17.52 -0.90
N THR A 228 -1.76 -17.47 -2.22
CA THR A 228 -0.86 -16.62 -3.03
C THR A 228 -1.09 -15.14 -2.73
N ALA A 229 -0.07 -14.30 -2.98
CA ALA A 229 -0.14 -12.86 -2.75
C ALA A 229 -1.33 -12.21 -3.50
N GLY A 230 -1.62 -12.65 -4.73
CA GLY A 230 -2.75 -12.15 -5.52
C GLY A 230 -4.12 -12.47 -4.89
N MET A 231 -4.32 -13.72 -4.45
CA MET A 231 -5.55 -14.12 -3.75
C MET A 231 -5.73 -13.37 -2.44
N SER A 232 -4.66 -13.20 -1.68
CA SER A 232 -4.68 -12.44 -0.42
C SER A 232 -5.07 -10.98 -0.65
N ALA A 233 -4.59 -10.36 -1.73
CA ALA A 233 -5.00 -9.03 -2.13
C ALA A 233 -6.49 -8.96 -2.50
N CYS A 234 -7.03 -9.95 -3.22
CA CYS A 234 -8.46 -10.01 -3.54
C CYS A 234 -9.33 -10.09 -2.29
N PHE A 235 -8.97 -10.94 -1.32
CA PHE A 235 -9.67 -10.98 -0.02
C PHE A 235 -9.62 -9.63 0.69
N ALA A 236 -8.44 -9.00 0.76
CA ALA A 236 -8.29 -7.70 1.39
C ALA A 236 -9.12 -6.61 0.71
N ILE A 237 -9.20 -6.60 -0.63
CA ILE A 237 -10.06 -5.69 -1.41
C ILE A 237 -11.53 -5.91 -1.08
N LEU A 238 -11.98 -7.16 -1.03
CA LEU A 238 -13.36 -7.51 -0.68
C LEU A 238 -13.71 -6.95 0.71
N PHE A 239 -12.86 -7.17 1.72
CA PHE A 239 -13.10 -6.65 3.06
C PHE A 239 -12.99 -5.12 3.13
N ALA A 240 -12.12 -4.48 2.35
CA ALA A 240 -12.06 -3.03 2.26
C ALA A 240 -13.35 -2.44 1.68
N LEU A 241 -13.95 -3.08 0.66
CA LEU A 241 -15.25 -2.71 0.11
C LEU A 241 -16.37 -2.87 1.14
N ILE A 242 -16.41 -3.99 1.87
CA ILE A 242 -17.39 -4.23 2.93
C ILE A 242 -17.31 -3.15 4.01
N ILE A 243 -16.10 -2.81 4.45
CA ILE A 243 -15.87 -1.77 5.45
C ILE A 243 -16.26 -0.38 4.94
N SER A 244 -16.01 -0.08 3.66
CA SER A 244 -16.44 1.16 3.04
C SER A 244 -17.96 1.33 3.06
N LEU A 245 -18.71 0.24 2.97
CA LEU A 245 -20.17 0.25 3.07
C LEU A 245 -20.66 0.52 4.51
N ILE A 246 -19.99 -0.03 5.52
CA ILE A 246 -20.34 0.13 6.94
C ILE A 246 -20.15 1.58 7.42
N GLY A 247 -19.09 2.26 6.95
CA GLY A 247 -18.72 3.61 7.43
C GLY A 247 -19.60 4.76 6.95
N ARG A 248 -20.47 4.54 5.96
CA ARG A 248 -21.06 5.62 5.16
C ARG A 248 -22.41 6.12 5.64
N ASP A 249 -23.19 5.33 6.36
CA ASP A 249 -24.55 5.76 6.78
C ASP A 249 -24.91 5.29 8.19
N LYS A 250 -24.82 6.21 9.16
CA LYS A 250 -25.23 5.96 10.54
C LYS A 250 -26.75 6.06 10.74
N ARG A 251 -27.50 6.50 9.72
CA ARG A 251 -28.94 6.80 9.87
C ARG A 251 -29.83 5.60 9.63
N ASP A 252 -29.39 4.61 8.84
CA ASP A 252 -30.15 3.38 8.58
C ASP A 252 -29.36 2.15 9.00
N LEU A 253 -29.63 1.64 10.21
CA LEU A 253 -28.97 0.46 10.76
C LEU A 253 -29.10 -0.77 9.84
N LEU A 254 -30.24 -0.93 9.17
CA LEU A 254 -30.49 -2.01 8.20
C LEU A 254 -29.62 -1.89 6.93
N ARG A 255 -29.41 -0.68 6.42
CA ARG A 255 -28.52 -0.43 5.28
C ARG A 255 -27.05 -0.53 5.67
N SER A 256 -26.70 -0.03 6.85
CA SER A 256 -25.34 -0.05 7.38
C SER A 256 -24.82 -1.47 7.67
N VAL A 257 -25.69 -2.40 8.07
CA VAL A 257 -25.30 -3.77 8.42
C VAL A 257 -25.72 -4.78 7.35
N GLY A 258 -26.89 -4.60 6.74
CA GLY A 258 -27.44 -5.55 5.77
C GLY A 258 -26.66 -5.58 4.44
N LEU A 259 -26.35 -4.42 3.87
CA LEU A 259 -25.62 -4.32 2.59
C LEU A 259 -24.21 -4.93 2.61
N PRO A 260 -23.38 -4.72 3.66
CA PRO A 260 -22.07 -5.37 3.75
C PRO A 260 -22.13 -6.89 3.91
N LEU A 261 -23.24 -7.41 4.48
CA LEU A 261 -23.39 -8.85 4.66
C LEU A 261 -23.69 -9.59 3.35
N ILE A 262 -24.22 -8.90 2.32
CA ILE A 262 -24.56 -9.52 1.03
C ILE A 262 -23.32 -10.10 0.34
N PRO A 263 -22.23 -9.36 0.09
CA PRO A 263 -21.04 -9.92 -0.54
C PRO A 263 -20.38 -11.01 0.29
N LEU A 264 -20.43 -10.90 1.62
CA LEU A 264 -19.91 -11.92 2.52
C LEU A 264 -20.76 -13.21 2.46
N ALA A 265 -22.10 -13.10 2.45
CA ALA A 265 -22.99 -14.23 2.28
C ALA A 265 -22.79 -14.89 0.92
N VAL A 266 -22.64 -14.11 -0.17
CA VAL A 266 -22.34 -14.62 -1.51
C VAL A 266 -21.02 -15.40 -1.51
N LEU A 267 -19.97 -14.88 -0.87
CA LEU A 267 -18.68 -15.57 -0.76
C LEU A 267 -18.84 -16.94 -0.07
N VAL A 268 -19.52 -16.97 1.08
CA VAL A 268 -19.71 -18.18 1.88
C VAL A 268 -20.57 -19.20 1.10
N VAL A 269 -21.65 -18.76 0.45
CA VAL A 269 -22.53 -19.63 -0.31
C VAL A 269 -21.80 -20.23 -1.52
N LEU A 270 -21.09 -19.42 -2.29
CA LEU A 270 -20.35 -19.90 -3.46
C LEU A 270 -19.23 -20.87 -3.07
N TRP A 271 -18.52 -20.59 -2.00
CA TRP A 271 -17.39 -21.42 -1.56
C TRP A 271 -17.82 -22.68 -0.83
N GLN A 272 -18.76 -22.59 0.12
CA GLN A 272 -19.16 -23.71 0.98
C GLN A 272 -20.31 -24.55 0.43
N VAL A 273 -21.32 -23.92 -0.17
CA VAL A 273 -22.54 -24.61 -0.61
C VAL A 273 -22.41 -25.10 -2.04
N ILE A 274 -21.93 -24.24 -2.95
CA ILE A 274 -21.82 -24.56 -4.38
C ILE A 274 -20.47 -25.21 -4.70
N LYS A 275 -19.50 -25.14 -3.76
CA LYS A 275 -18.11 -25.68 -3.92
C LYS A 275 -17.40 -25.18 -5.17
N ILE A 276 -17.64 -23.92 -5.52
CA ILE A 276 -16.91 -23.24 -6.59
C ILE A 276 -15.49 -22.93 -6.11
N ASP A 277 -14.53 -22.89 -7.06
CA ASP A 277 -13.15 -22.51 -6.76
C ASP A 277 -13.07 -21.17 -6.04
N THR A 278 -12.14 -21.09 -5.06
CA THR A 278 -11.98 -19.94 -4.17
C THR A 278 -11.78 -18.64 -4.95
N GLY A 279 -11.06 -18.69 -6.09
CA GLY A 279 -10.80 -17.53 -6.94
C GLY A 279 -12.06 -16.95 -7.55
N THR A 280 -12.90 -17.81 -8.14
CA THR A 280 -14.18 -17.42 -8.74
C THR A 280 -15.17 -16.93 -7.69
N ALA A 281 -15.22 -17.55 -6.52
CA ALA A 281 -16.09 -17.11 -5.42
C ALA A 281 -15.72 -15.69 -4.93
N VAL A 282 -14.44 -15.40 -4.77
CA VAL A 282 -13.93 -14.06 -4.37
C VAL A 282 -14.22 -13.04 -5.47
N PHE A 283 -14.00 -13.37 -6.74
CA PHE A 283 -14.25 -12.46 -7.85
C PHE A 283 -15.75 -12.08 -7.95
N VAL A 284 -16.65 -13.06 -7.88
CA VAL A 284 -18.09 -12.79 -7.89
C VAL A 284 -18.51 -11.95 -6.69
N SER A 285 -17.98 -12.24 -5.49
CA SER A 285 -18.26 -11.45 -4.29
C SER A 285 -17.77 -10.01 -4.40
N MET A 286 -16.61 -9.77 -5.05
CA MET A 286 -16.12 -8.42 -5.36
C MET A 286 -17.06 -7.67 -6.30
N VAL A 287 -17.54 -8.31 -7.36
CA VAL A 287 -18.50 -7.69 -8.29
C VAL A 287 -19.79 -7.32 -7.56
N VAL A 288 -20.32 -8.21 -6.71
CA VAL A 288 -21.49 -7.93 -5.89
C VAL A 288 -21.25 -6.78 -4.93
N ALA A 289 -20.08 -6.69 -4.29
CA ALA A 289 -19.72 -5.58 -3.40
C ALA A 289 -19.68 -4.23 -4.15
N VAL A 290 -19.13 -4.20 -5.36
CA VAL A 290 -19.12 -3.02 -6.23
C VAL A 290 -20.54 -2.62 -6.63
N LEU A 291 -21.39 -3.56 -7.03
CA LEU A 291 -22.80 -3.29 -7.37
C LEU A 291 -23.58 -2.74 -6.15
N CYS A 292 -23.39 -3.31 -4.97
CA CYS A 292 -23.97 -2.79 -3.74
C CYS A 292 -23.50 -1.35 -3.44
N SER A 293 -22.24 -1.04 -3.72
CA SER A 293 -21.70 0.32 -3.56
C SER A 293 -22.33 1.33 -4.54
N PHE A 294 -22.60 0.93 -5.78
CA PHE A 294 -23.31 1.76 -6.77
C PHE A 294 -24.77 2.00 -6.37
N LEU A 295 -25.48 0.97 -5.92
CA LEU A 295 -26.87 1.08 -5.46
C LEU A 295 -27.02 2.04 -4.27
N THR A 296 -26.06 2.07 -3.35
CA THR A 296 -26.05 3.05 -2.26
C THR A 296 -25.80 4.47 -2.74
N ARG A 297 -25.03 4.65 -3.80
CA ARG A 297 -24.72 5.98 -4.36
C ARG A 297 -25.90 6.57 -5.13
N SER A 298 -26.67 5.75 -5.85
CA SER A 298 -27.85 6.17 -6.61
C SER A 298 -29.07 6.48 -5.74
N ALA A 299 -29.09 6.02 -4.48
CA ALA A 299 -30.17 6.32 -3.52
C ALA A 299 -29.96 7.64 -2.74
N ILE A 300 -28.83 8.35 -3.00
CA ILE A 300 -28.46 9.62 -2.37
C ILE A 300 -28.55 10.80 -3.39
N LEU A 301 -28.70 10.52 -4.68
CA LEU A 301 -29.08 11.47 -5.72
C LEU A 301 -30.60 11.47 -5.91
#